data_68b1331d8cbea1a95a13f181436e5c66
#
_entry.id   68b1331d8cbea1a95a13f181436e5c66
#
_cell.length_a   1.000
_cell.length_b   1.000
_cell.length_c   1.000
_cell.angle_alpha   90.00
_cell.angle_beta   90.00
_cell.angle_gamma   90.00
#
_symmetry.space_group_name_H-M   'P 1'
#
loop_
_entity.id
_entity.type
_entity.pdbx_description
1 polymer ?
#
loop_
_entity_poly.entity_id
_entity_poly.type
_entity_poly.pdbx_seq_one_letter_code
_entity_poly.pdbx_strand_id
1 'polypeptide(L)'
;SIYDSKFATMIQAFGPEARGSACSAQLIISDEPITYPYIVAPNVMVLMSQEAYSKFSPELAPGGILLTEEDLVATHNLRADVKHYSIPATRLAEGLGTRLVLNIVMLGFATAITNVVGREAARNAVKVSVPKGTEELNFAAFEKGYEYGLKLLKGEPEKVLA
;
A
#
# COMPACT_ATOMS: atom_id res chain seq x y z
N SER A 1 14.79 -2.92 -2.50
CA SER A 1 16.24 -2.82 -2.25
C SER A 1 17.05 -2.75 -3.54
N ILE A 2 16.93 -3.73 -4.46
CA ILE A 2 17.78 -3.86 -5.66
C ILE A 2 17.77 -2.61 -6.55
N TYR A 3 16.60 -1.99 -6.76
CA TYR A 3 16.43 -0.84 -7.66
C TYR A 3 16.57 0.51 -6.98
N ASP A 4 16.72 0.55 -5.65
CA ASP A 4 16.74 1.80 -4.86
C ASP A 4 17.88 1.81 -3.84
N SER A 5 18.85 0.90 -3.97
CA SER A 5 20.06 0.77 -3.13
C SER A 5 19.79 0.81 -1.62
N LYS A 6 18.61 0.28 -1.19
CA LYS A 6 18.21 0.21 0.21
C LYS A 6 18.29 -1.23 0.73
N PHE A 7 18.48 -1.38 2.03
CA PHE A 7 18.27 -2.66 2.71
C PHE A 7 16.78 -2.87 2.94
N ALA A 8 16.31 -4.12 2.76
CA ALA A 8 14.93 -4.47 3.03
C ALA A 8 14.83 -5.88 3.61
N THR A 9 13.97 -6.05 4.59
CA THR A 9 13.57 -7.36 5.10
C THR A 9 12.05 -7.41 5.21
N MET A 10 11.47 -8.61 4.99
CA MET A 10 10.02 -8.82 5.00
C MET A 10 9.67 -10.07 5.77
N ILE A 11 8.64 -9.96 6.60
CA ILE A 11 7.99 -11.08 7.28
C ILE A 11 6.54 -11.12 6.80
N GLN A 12 6.05 -12.33 6.49
CA GLN A 12 4.69 -12.56 6.04
C GLN A 12 3.98 -13.51 7.00
N ALA A 13 2.69 -13.27 7.22
CA ALA A 13 1.79 -14.15 7.93
C ALA A 13 0.57 -14.43 7.05
N PHE A 14 0.27 -15.69 6.86
CA PHE A 14 -0.88 -16.17 6.10
C PHE A 14 -1.79 -16.99 7.00
N GLY A 15 -3.09 -16.86 6.82
CA GLY A 15 -4.06 -17.77 7.42
C GLY A 15 -3.99 -19.18 6.80
N PRO A 16 -4.67 -20.17 7.41
CA PRO A 16 -4.61 -21.55 6.97
C PRO A 16 -5.23 -21.84 5.61
N GLU A 17 -6.05 -20.92 5.09
CA GLU A 17 -6.76 -21.11 3.83
C GLU A 17 -5.99 -20.49 2.66
N ALA A 18 -5.95 -21.18 1.52
CA ALA A 18 -5.23 -20.74 0.33
C ALA A 18 -5.84 -19.48 -0.34
N ARG A 19 -7.12 -19.18 -0.09
CA ARG A 19 -7.83 -17.99 -0.56
C ARG A 19 -8.87 -17.56 0.46
N GLY A 20 -9.04 -16.23 0.63
CA GLY A 20 -10.05 -15.66 1.51
C GLY A 20 -9.65 -15.59 2.99
N SER A 21 -8.48 -16.07 3.39
CA SER A 21 -7.97 -15.90 4.74
C SER A 21 -7.26 -14.56 4.92
N ALA A 22 -7.16 -14.13 6.18
CA ALA A 22 -6.39 -12.95 6.56
C ALA A 22 -4.91 -13.15 6.21
N CYS A 23 -4.30 -12.12 5.62
CA CYS A 23 -2.86 -12.07 5.38
C CYS A 23 -2.30 -10.74 5.85
N SER A 24 -1.06 -10.74 6.30
CA SER A 24 -0.33 -9.53 6.64
C SER A 24 1.14 -9.67 6.25
N ALA A 25 1.77 -8.54 5.97
CA ALA A 25 3.20 -8.47 5.75
C ALA A 25 3.78 -7.29 6.53
N GLN A 26 4.95 -7.50 7.12
CA GLN A 26 5.75 -6.45 7.74
C GLN A 26 7.00 -6.25 6.88
N LEU A 27 7.29 -5.02 6.54
CA LEU A 27 8.43 -4.65 5.70
C LEU A 27 9.24 -3.56 6.39
N ILE A 28 10.52 -3.79 6.57
CA ILE A 28 11.48 -2.79 7.01
C ILE A 28 12.29 -2.36 5.79
N ILE A 29 12.39 -1.07 5.55
CA ILE A 29 13.25 -0.46 4.53
C ILE A 29 14.19 0.52 5.23
N SER A 30 15.50 0.39 4.97
CA SER A 30 16.53 1.16 5.65
C SER A 30 17.68 1.50 4.70
N ASP A 31 18.37 2.60 4.98
CA ASP A 31 19.64 2.94 4.32
C ASP A 31 20.82 2.19 4.96
N GLU A 32 20.61 1.56 6.12
CA GLU A 32 21.61 0.77 6.86
C GLU A 32 21.21 -0.71 6.96
N PRO A 33 22.17 -1.63 7.21
CA PRO A 33 21.87 -3.04 7.39
C PRO A 33 20.87 -3.30 8.52
N ILE A 34 19.88 -4.15 8.25
CA ILE A 34 18.81 -4.49 9.18
C ILE A 34 19.23 -5.69 10.01
N THR A 35 19.42 -5.49 11.32
CA THR A 35 19.84 -6.54 12.26
C THR A 35 18.69 -7.22 12.97
N TYR A 36 17.49 -6.59 13.00
CA TYR A 36 16.31 -7.12 13.65
C TYR A 36 15.09 -7.00 12.74
N PRO A 37 14.44 -8.11 12.36
CA PRO A 37 13.44 -8.12 11.30
C PRO A 37 12.01 -7.80 11.77
N TYR A 38 11.75 -7.65 13.06
CA TYR A 38 10.39 -7.48 13.58
C TYR A 38 10.05 -6.02 13.81
N ILE A 39 8.81 -5.65 13.47
CA ILE A 39 8.26 -4.31 13.69
C ILE A 39 7.33 -4.37 14.91
N VAL A 40 7.58 -3.51 15.90
CA VAL A 40 6.74 -3.35 17.08
C VAL A 40 5.66 -2.28 16.83
N ALA A 41 6.06 -1.16 16.23
CA ALA A 41 5.17 -0.06 15.89
C ALA A 41 5.51 0.46 14.49
N PRO A 42 4.71 0.15 13.47
CA PRO A 42 5.00 0.57 12.10
C PRO A 42 4.80 2.09 11.94
N ASN A 43 5.68 2.72 11.16
CA ASN A 43 5.56 4.14 10.81
C ASN A 43 4.54 4.36 9.69
N VAL A 44 4.35 3.36 8.85
CA VAL A 44 3.38 3.34 7.74
C VAL A 44 2.56 2.06 7.83
N MET A 45 1.26 2.18 7.69
CA MET A 45 0.34 1.05 7.70
C MET A 45 -0.61 1.15 6.51
N VAL A 46 -0.74 0.06 5.75
CA VAL A 46 -1.66 -0.06 4.62
C VAL A 46 -2.72 -1.09 4.98
N LEU A 47 -3.97 -0.67 5.06
CA LEU A 47 -5.09 -1.51 5.48
C LEU A 47 -6.14 -1.58 4.37
N MET A 48 -6.46 -2.80 3.95
CA MET A 48 -7.34 -3.10 2.83
C MET A 48 -8.58 -3.91 3.25
N SER A 49 -8.82 -4.06 4.55
CA SER A 49 -10.02 -4.68 5.10
C SER A 49 -10.39 -4.09 6.46
N GLN A 50 -11.68 -4.10 6.79
CA GLN A 50 -12.17 -3.60 8.06
C GLN A 50 -11.64 -4.40 9.25
N GLU A 51 -11.45 -5.72 9.08
CA GLU A 51 -10.87 -6.57 10.10
C GLU A 51 -9.42 -6.18 10.41
N ALA A 52 -8.62 -5.95 9.34
CA ALA A 52 -7.25 -5.48 9.50
C ALA A 52 -7.19 -4.11 10.18
N TYR A 53 -8.11 -3.20 9.84
CA TYR A 53 -8.21 -1.90 10.49
C TYR A 53 -8.48 -2.04 11.99
N SER A 54 -9.48 -2.83 12.37
CA SER A 54 -9.85 -3.03 13.78
C SER A 54 -8.73 -3.67 14.59
N LYS A 55 -7.98 -4.57 13.97
CA LYS A 55 -6.92 -5.32 14.63
C LYS A 55 -5.61 -4.53 14.76
N PHE A 56 -5.16 -3.90 13.68
CA PHE A 56 -3.80 -3.37 13.59
C PHE A 56 -3.70 -1.85 13.74
N SER A 57 -4.76 -1.08 13.47
CA SER A 57 -4.66 0.39 13.55
C SER A 57 -4.16 0.93 14.90
N PRO A 58 -4.42 0.27 16.06
CA PRO A 58 -3.87 0.70 17.34
C PRO A 58 -2.34 0.58 17.45
N GLU A 59 -1.72 -0.31 16.66
CA GLU A 59 -0.28 -0.56 16.69
C GLU A 59 0.54 0.50 15.90
N LEU A 60 -0.13 1.39 15.15
CA LEU A 60 0.54 2.42 14.37
C LEU A 60 1.35 3.36 15.28
N ALA A 61 2.60 3.60 14.94
CA ALA A 61 3.48 4.51 15.67
C ALA A 61 2.86 5.92 15.83
N PRO A 62 3.17 6.66 16.89
CA PRO A 62 2.77 8.06 17.03
C PRO A 62 3.24 8.89 15.81
N GLY A 63 2.35 9.73 15.27
CA GLY A 63 2.63 10.52 14.07
C GLY A 63 2.73 9.70 12.77
N GLY A 64 2.36 8.42 12.81
CA GLY A 64 2.44 7.50 11.67
C GLY A 64 1.46 7.82 10.56
N ILE A 65 1.68 7.17 9.41
CA ILE A 65 0.86 7.30 8.21
C ILE A 65 -0.04 6.07 8.08
N LEU A 66 -1.35 6.30 7.99
CA LEU A 66 -2.35 5.28 7.72
C LEU A 66 -2.88 5.45 6.30
N LEU A 67 -2.76 4.39 5.51
CA LEU A 67 -3.31 4.31 4.16
C LEU A 67 -4.43 3.28 4.15
N THR A 68 -5.61 3.65 3.64
CA THR A 68 -6.77 2.75 3.60
C THR A 68 -7.38 2.66 2.22
N GLU A 69 -7.97 1.51 1.93
CA GLU A 69 -8.91 1.37 0.82
C GLU A 69 -10.25 1.98 1.24
N GLU A 70 -10.75 2.94 0.48
CA GLU A 70 -11.89 3.80 0.85
C GLU A 70 -13.21 3.04 0.96
N ASP A 71 -13.46 2.09 0.05
CA ASP A 71 -14.73 1.35 -0.01
C ASP A 71 -14.77 0.15 0.96
N LEU A 72 -13.60 -0.33 1.41
CA LEU A 72 -13.47 -1.52 2.25
C LEU A 72 -13.18 -1.20 3.72
N VAL A 73 -12.76 0.03 4.03
CA VAL A 73 -12.33 0.43 5.38
C VAL A 73 -13.00 1.72 5.82
N ALA A 74 -13.97 1.58 6.71
CA ALA A 74 -14.53 2.72 7.43
C ALA A 74 -13.62 3.07 8.62
N THR A 75 -13.08 4.28 8.61
CA THR A 75 -12.21 4.76 9.69
C THR A 75 -13.02 5.46 10.77
N HIS A 76 -12.77 5.12 12.04
CA HIS A 76 -13.38 5.77 13.19
C HIS A 76 -12.35 5.89 14.31
N ASN A 77 -12.52 6.89 15.15
CA ASN A 77 -11.68 7.12 16.34
C ASN A 77 -10.18 7.21 16.02
N LEU A 78 -9.82 7.79 14.87
CA LEU A 78 -8.42 8.04 14.54
C LEU A 78 -7.80 8.98 15.55
N ARG A 79 -6.60 8.63 16.02
CA ARG A 79 -5.79 9.52 16.84
C ARG A 79 -5.46 10.79 16.06
N ALA A 80 -5.45 11.93 16.74
CA ALA A 80 -5.22 13.24 16.12
C ALA A 80 -3.81 13.41 15.51
N ASP A 81 -2.86 12.58 15.93
CA ASP A 81 -1.48 12.57 15.43
C ASP A 81 -1.29 11.73 14.17
N VAL A 82 -2.28 10.92 13.76
CA VAL A 82 -2.20 10.04 12.59
C VAL A 82 -2.48 10.81 11.31
N LYS A 83 -1.58 10.68 10.34
CA LYS A 83 -1.81 11.17 8.97
C LYS A 83 -2.55 10.11 8.17
N HIS A 84 -3.84 10.34 7.94
CA HIS A 84 -4.68 9.38 7.21
C HIS A 84 -4.90 9.82 5.77
N TYR A 85 -4.74 8.87 4.85
CA TYR A 85 -5.04 9.02 3.42
C TYR A 85 -5.82 7.80 2.93
N SER A 86 -6.85 8.01 2.14
CA SER A 86 -7.66 6.96 1.53
C SER A 86 -7.66 7.04 0.02
N ILE A 87 -7.90 5.90 -0.62
CA ILE A 87 -7.99 5.78 -2.07
C ILE A 87 -9.09 4.78 -2.43
N PRO A 88 -9.96 5.06 -3.43
CA PRO A 88 -10.94 4.12 -3.94
C PRO A 88 -10.28 3.10 -4.90
N ALA A 89 -9.35 2.31 -4.37
CA ALA A 89 -8.49 1.46 -5.18
C ALA A 89 -9.27 0.34 -5.89
N THR A 90 -10.39 -0.12 -5.29
CA THR A 90 -11.31 -1.08 -5.92
C THR A 90 -11.91 -0.50 -7.19
N ARG A 91 -12.49 0.68 -7.13
CA ARG A 91 -13.10 1.37 -8.28
C ARG A 91 -12.07 1.69 -9.37
N LEU A 92 -10.87 2.11 -8.97
CA LEU A 92 -9.78 2.36 -9.91
C LEU A 92 -9.31 1.09 -10.62
N ALA A 93 -9.24 -0.03 -9.92
CA ALA A 93 -8.90 -1.33 -10.51
C ALA A 93 -10.00 -1.84 -11.44
N GLU A 94 -11.27 -1.73 -11.05
CA GLU A 94 -12.41 -2.08 -11.89
C GLU A 94 -12.47 -1.24 -13.17
N GLY A 95 -12.13 0.04 -13.09
CA GLY A 95 -11.98 0.91 -14.26
C GLY A 95 -10.88 0.48 -15.24
N LEU A 96 -9.95 -0.38 -14.82
CA LEU A 96 -8.96 -1.06 -15.68
C LEU A 96 -9.42 -2.45 -16.16
N GLY A 97 -10.66 -2.83 -15.84
CA GLY A 97 -11.28 -4.08 -16.27
C GLY A 97 -11.18 -5.25 -15.30
N THR A 98 -10.50 -5.13 -14.17
CA THR A 98 -10.38 -6.21 -13.18
C THR A 98 -9.99 -5.74 -11.79
N ARG A 99 -10.58 -6.37 -10.77
CA ARG A 99 -10.18 -6.16 -9.36
C ARG A 99 -8.83 -6.78 -8.98
N LEU A 100 -8.27 -7.65 -9.81
CA LEU A 100 -7.06 -8.39 -9.49
C LEU A 100 -5.83 -7.49 -9.29
N VAL A 101 -5.85 -6.28 -9.85
CA VAL A 101 -4.74 -5.32 -9.74
C VAL A 101 -4.93 -4.28 -8.62
N LEU A 102 -5.93 -4.44 -7.77
CA LEU A 102 -6.21 -3.58 -6.61
C LEU A 102 -4.96 -3.35 -5.73
N ASN A 103 -4.23 -4.43 -5.45
CA ASN A 103 -3.00 -4.39 -4.67
C ASN A 103 -1.91 -3.54 -5.32
N ILE A 104 -1.85 -3.51 -6.65
CA ILE A 104 -0.88 -2.72 -7.40
C ILE A 104 -1.29 -1.24 -7.42
N VAL A 105 -2.59 -0.93 -7.49
CA VAL A 105 -3.10 0.43 -7.28
C VAL A 105 -2.69 0.94 -5.90
N MET A 106 -2.92 0.14 -4.83
CA MET A 106 -2.50 0.48 -3.47
C MET A 106 -0.99 0.66 -3.34
N LEU A 107 -0.18 -0.15 -4.05
CA LEU A 107 1.27 0.00 -4.07
C LEU A 107 1.70 1.33 -4.68
N GLY A 108 1.11 1.72 -5.81
CA GLY A 108 1.35 3.02 -6.44
C GLY A 108 1.00 4.18 -5.51
N PHE A 109 -0.17 4.10 -4.87
CA PHE A 109 -0.63 5.08 -3.90
C PHE A 109 0.32 5.20 -2.69
N ALA A 110 0.69 4.06 -2.07
CA ALA A 110 1.62 4.04 -0.96
C ALA A 110 2.99 4.62 -1.34
N THR A 111 3.49 4.31 -2.54
CA THR A 111 4.74 4.87 -3.06
C THR A 111 4.67 6.40 -3.17
N ALA A 112 3.56 6.95 -3.69
CA ALA A 112 3.38 8.39 -3.85
C ALA A 112 3.28 9.13 -2.51
N ILE A 113 2.48 8.59 -1.56
CA ILE A 113 2.24 9.25 -0.28
C ILE A 113 3.47 9.19 0.62
N THR A 114 4.18 8.07 0.64
CA THR A 114 5.25 7.84 1.62
C THR A 114 6.64 8.16 1.09
N ASN A 115 6.82 8.05 -0.21
CA ASN A 115 8.13 8.21 -0.87
C ASN A 115 9.25 7.36 -0.24
N VAL A 116 8.92 6.22 0.38
CA VAL A 116 9.90 5.32 1.02
C VAL A 116 10.79 4.61 0.01
N VAL A 117 10.31 4.50 -1.23
CA VAL A 117 11.06 4.01 -2.41
C VAL A 117 10.79 4.91 -3.59
N GLY A 118 11.76 5.05 -4.48
CA GLY A 118 11.60 5.84 -5.70
C GLY A 118 10.56 5.22 -6.65
N ARG A 119 9.80 6.08 -7.38
CA ARG A 119 8.78 5.66 -8.36
C ARG A 119 9.32 4.65 -9.36
N GLU A 120 10.48 4.94 -9.97
CA GLU A 120 11.06 4.06 -10.99
C GLU A 120 11.53 2.73 -10.40
N ALA A 121 12.05 2.74 -9.16
CA ALA A 121 12.43 1.53 -8.44
C ALA A 121 11.23 0.63 -8.17
N ALA A 122 10.12 1.20 -7.69
CA ALA A 122 8.87 0.47 -7.46
C ALA A 122 8.29 -0.08 -8.78
N ARG A 123 8.28 0.74 -9.85
CA ARG A 123 7.80 0.35 -11.17
C ARG A 123 8.61 -0.82 -11.76
N ASN A 124 9.95 -0.77 -11.64
CA ASN A 124 10.82 -1.86 -12.08
C ASN A 124 10.58 -3.14 -11.29
N ALA A 125 10.32 -3.02 -9.97
CA ALA A 125 9.96 -4.17 -9.14
C ALA A 125 8.62 -4.79 -9.59
N VAL A 126 7.61 -3.99 -9.90
CA VAL A 126 6.34 -4.48 -10.47
C VAL A 126 6.59 -5.27 -11.75
N LYS A 127 7.39 -4.74 -12.68
CA LYS A 127 7.71 -5.38 -13.97
C LYS A 127 8.20 -6.83 -13.83
N VAL A 128 9.05 -7.09 -12.84
CA VAL A 128 9.67 -8.41 -12.68
C VAL A 128 8.88 -9.33 -11.75
N SER A 129 7.91 -8.79 -11.02
CA SER A 129 7.14 -9.54 -10.00
C SER A 129 5.78 -10.01 -10.48
N VAL A 130 5.24 -9.42 -11.54
CA VAL A 130 3.90 -9.76 -12.05
C VAL A 130 3.99 -10.90 -13.08
N PRO A 131 2.89 -11.67 -13.26
CA PRO A 131 2.84 -12.72 -14.27
C PRO A 131 3.10 -12.18 -15.68
N LYS A 132 3.82 -12.96 -16.49
CA LYS A 132 4.08 -12.62 -17.89
C LYS A 132 2.79 -12.37 -18.67
N GLY A 133 2.76 -11.27 -19.42
CA GLY A 133 1.59 -10.85 -20.20
C GLY A 133 0.61 -9.98 -19.44
N THR A 134 0.88 -9.66 -18.17
CA THR A 134 0.06 -8.74 -17.37
C THR A 134 0.77 -7.42 -17.05
N GLU A 135 1.98 -7.22 -17.59
CA GLU A 135 2.86 -6.12 -17.23
C GLU A 135 2.22 -4.76 -17.49
N GLU A 136 1.61 -4.57 -18.67
CA GLU A 136 0.97 -3.30 -19.05
C GLU A 136 -0.20 -2.96 -18.14
N LEU A 137 -1.06 -3.94 -17.81
CA LEU A 137 -2.18 -3.77 -16.89
C LEU A 137 -1.69 -3.38 -15.50
N ASN A 138 -0.66 -4.05 -15.00
CA ASN A 138 -0.09 -3.75 -13.68
C ASN A 138 0.62 -2.39 -13.67
N PHE A 139 1.26 -1.99 -14.76
CA PHE A 139 1.81 -0.64 -14.89
C PHE A 139 0.71 0.43 -14.85
N ALA A 140 -0.37 0.23 -15.61
CA ALA A 140 -1.50 1.15 -15.58
C ALA A 140 -2.11 1.26 -14.17
N ALA A 141 -2.22 0.14 -13.45
CA ALA A 141 -2.70 0.10 -12.07
C ALA A 141 -1.78 0.87 -11.11
N PHE A 142 -0.47 0.64 -11.20
CA PHE A 142 0.53 1.35 -10.41
C PHE A 142 0.45 2.86 -10.65
N GLU A 143 0.45 3.29 -11.91
CA GLU A 143 0.39 4.70 -12.28
C GLU A 143 -0.92 5.36 -11.80
N LYS A 144 -2.06 4.68 -11.93
CA LYS A 144 -3.35 5.18 -11.39
C LYS A 144 -3.27 5.49 -9.91
N GLY A 145 -2.75 4.55 -9.11
CA GLY A 145 -2.57 4.75 -7.67
C GLY A 145 -1.58 5.86 -7.35
N TYR A 146 -0.46 5.90 -8.08
CA TYR A 146 0.59 6.90 -7.88
C TYR A 146 0.09 8.32 -8.19
N GLU A 147 -0.57 8.51 -9.33
CA GLU A 147 -1.14 9.80 -9.74
C GLU A 147 -2.22 10.27 -8.76
N TYR A 148 -3.08 9.35 -8.30
CA TYR A 148 -4.09 9.68 -7.29
C TYR A 148 -3.44 10.19 -6.00
N GLY A 149 -2.40 9.51 -5.52
CA GLY A 149 -1.65 9.94 -4.34
C GLY A 149 -1.03 11.33 -4.50
N LEU A 150 -0.43 11.61 -5.65
CA LEU A 150 0.14 12.94 -5.94
C LEU A 150 -0.92 14.04 -5.97
N LYS A 151 -2.09 13.79 -6.57
CA LYS A 151 -3.21 14.74 -6.58
C LYS A 151 -3.72 15.01 -5.16
N LEU A 152 -3.85 13.96 -4.37
CA LEU A 152 -4.30 14.08 -2.98
C LEU A 152 -3.33 14.93 -2.14
N LEU A 153 -2.02 14.75 -2.30
CA LEU A 153 -1.01 15.57 -1.62
C LEU A 153 -1.04 17.04 -2.04
N LYS A 154 -1.48 17.34 -3.26
CA LYS A 154 -1.68 18.72 -3.76
C LYS A 154 -3.00 19.33 -3.33
N GLY A 155 -3.88 18.58 -2.65
CA GLY A 155 -5.23 19.04 -2.30
C GLY A 155 -6.23 19.01 -3.46
N GLU A 156 -5.96 18.23 -4.50
CA GLU A 156 -6.78 18.07 -5.71
C GLU A 156 -7.34 16.63 -5.80
N PRO A 157 -8.18 16.17 -4.86
CA PRO A 157 -8.69 14.80 -4.90
C PRO A 157 -9.59 14.59 -6.11
N GLU A 158 -9.32 13.53 -6.87
CA GLU A 158 -10.14 13.12 -8.00
C GLU A 158 -11.41 12.42 -7.49
N LYS A 159 -12.59 12.89 -7.92
CA LYS A 159 -13.84 12.17 -7.66
C LYS A 159 -13.92 10.98 -8.62
N VAL A 160 -13.62 9.79 -8.13
CA VAL A 160 -13.87 8.54 -8.86
C VAL A 160 -15.34 8.19 -8.68
N LEU A 161 -16.10 8.29 -9.77
CA LEU A 161 -17.53 7.92 -9.78
C LEU A 161 -17.68 6.43 -9.47
N ALA A 162 -18.74 6.13 -8.73
CA ALA A 162 -19.12 4.75 -8.40
C ALA A 162 -19.62 3.98 -9.64
#